data_cdb8234e3ed450ca7d4d5941abd570f3
#
_entry.id   cdb8234e3ed450ca7d4d5941abd570f3
#
_cell.length_a   1.000
_cell.length_b   1.000
_cell.length_c   1.000
_cell.angle_alpha   90.00
_cell.angle_beta   90.00
_cell.angle_gamma   90.00
#
_symmetry.space_group_name_H-M   'P 1'
#
loop_
_entity.id
_entity.type
_entity.pdbx_description
1 polymer ?
#
loop_
_entity_poly.entity_id
_entity_poly.type
_entity_poly.pdbx_seq_one_letter_code
_entity_poly.pdbx_strand_id
1 'polypeptide(L)'
;MKLGRHIRYAVKNPLTYLYIAIFLVMAVATLFVFKSETKTESGITTMFDSVWFTLVTVMAGYFDYCVQSVPGRMSALILLALGMVILSVITGKIASVFMDMQMKTDKGLRKLRKMKGHFVLCGWRQGFEKIIDTVLTTNPDITPDMVVLVNEAPGDDIEQLKNDIRFKELNYINGDFSDEQVLRRAQIESAERALVIADYSKNYSNLEIDSRTVLAVLTMKNINPSVYISAELLDEKFANHVELAHCDEVILTQDYEYSLLATASSGMGYSNVIRTLISDDADTGILISDIPSSYVGKTYGEYNEQLRKNGYPGGILVGLLLNTGNFHQRRKDALREAHKNPDVKKVISNLKKVKSLKSNEPVLTPPENYVIQKNSKAILVKGKKIDMSEAE
;
A
#
# COMPACT_ATOMS: atom_id res chain seq x y z
N MET A 1 30.49 13.43 23.06
CA MET A 1 29.78 12.30 23.76
C MET A 1 29.20 11.21 22.82
N LYS A 2 29.00 11.47 21.51
CA LYS A 2 28.48 10.47 20.53
C LYS A 2 29.54 9.43 20.08
N LEU A 3 30.82 9.82 19.96
CA LEU A 3 31.90 8.95 19.48
C LEU A 3 32.19 7.77 20.43
N GLY A 4 32.14 7.99 21.75
CA GLY A 4 32.38 6.94 22.76
C GLY A 4 31.30 5.85 22.81
N ARG A 5 30.06 6.15 22.38
CA ARG A 5 28.97 5.16 22.30
C ARG A 5 29.14 4.24 21.08
N HIS A 6 29.57 4.78 19.94
CA HIS A 6 29.82 3.99 18.73
C HIS A 6 31.04 3.04 18.92
N ILE A 7 32.08 3.49 19.61
CA ILE A 7 33.24 2.64 19.92
C ILE A 7 32.86 1.49 20.86
N ARG A 8 32.02 1.73 21.88
CA ARG A 8 31.54 0.66 22.78
C ARG A 8 30.65 -0.38 22.08
N TYR A 9 29.85 0.02 21.10
CA TYR A 9 29.04 -0.89 20.29
C TYR A 9 29.90 -1.70 19.31
N ALA A 10 30.89 -1.07 18.69
CA ALA A 10 31.84 -1.75 17.81
C ALA A 10 32.62 -2.81 18.54
N VAL A 11 33.11 -2.54 19.75
CA VAL A 11 33.89 -3.48 20.58
C VAL A 11 33.07 -4.70 21.09
N LYS A 12 31.72 -4.61 21.11
CA LYS A 12 30.87 -5.76 21.48
C LYS A 12 30.57 -6.74 20.35
N ASN A 13 30.93 -6.39 19.12
CA ASN A 13 30.62 -7.22 17.96
C ASN A 13 31.77 -8.22 17.70
N PRO A 14 31.57 -9.56 17.70
CA PRO A 14 32.62 -10.54 17.47
C PRO A 14 33.37 -10.35 16.15
N LEU A 15 32.71 -9.80 15.13
CA LEU A 15 33.32 -9.45 13.84
C LEU A 15 34.39 -8.36 13.97
N THR A 16 34.27 -7.45 14.94
CA THR A 16 35.29 -6.41 15.17
C THR A 16 36.61 -7.00 15.64
N TYR A 17 36.57 -8.02 16.51
CA TYR A 17 37.76 -8.72 16.92
C TYR A 17 38.43 -9.47 15.76
N LEU A 18 37.63 -10.06 14.87
CA LEU A 18 38.13 -10.72 13.67
C LEU A 18 38.86 -9.71 12.75
N TYR A 19 38.28 -8.55 12.50
CA TYR A 19 38.95 -7.52 11.69
C TYR A 19 40.22 -6.98 12.31
N ILE A 20 40.26 -6.80 13.64
CA ILE A 20 41.45 -6.38 14.37
C ILE A 20 42.52 -7.47 14.26
N ALA A 21 42.18 -8.76 14.45
CA ALA A 21 43.11 -9.88 14.33
C ALA A 21 43.69 -9.96 12.90
N ILE A 22 42.85 -9.85 11.86
CA ILE A 22 43.30 -9.86 10.47
C ILE A 22 44.28 -8.72 10.23
N PHE A 23 43.95 -7.50 10.66
CA PHE A 23 44.81 -6.31 10.50
C PHE A 23 46.14 -6.49 11.19
N LEU A 24 46.13 -7.06 12.39
CA LEU A 24 47.38 -7.32 13.18
C LEU A 24 48.25 -8.36 12.47
N VAL A 25 47.65 -9.44 11.96
CA VAL A 25 48.39 -10.46 11.20
C VAL A 25 48.99 -9.87 9.93
N MET A 26 48.23 -9.05 9.19
CA MET A 26 48.74 -8.36 8.02
C MET A 26 49.91 -7.43 8.35
N ALA A 27 49.79 -6.62 9.40
CA ALA A 27 50.83 -5.71 9.84
C ALA A 27 52.13 -6.44 10.22
N VAL A 28 52.00 -7.55 10.99
CA VAL A 28 53.13 -8.37 11.36
C VAL A 28 53.79 -9.02 10.15
N ALA A 29 52.99 -9.57 9.23
CA ALA A 29 53.50 -10.19 7.99
C ALA A 29 54.22 -9.18 7.11
N THR A 30 53.68 -7.94 6.97
CA THR A 30 54.32 -6.86 6.22
C THR A 30 55.67 -6.49 6.79
N LEU A 31 55.78 -6.33 8.12
CA LEU A 31 57.04 -6.05 8.81
C LEU A 31 58.05 -7.18 8.62
N PHE A 32 57.58 -8.43 8.65
CA PHE A 32 58.41 -9.60 8.48
C PHE A 32 58.95 -9.71 7.04
N VAL A 33 58.11 -9.50 6.04
CA VAL A 33 58.51 -9.45 4.64
C VAL A 33 59.53 -8.35 4.42
N PHE A 34 59.29 -7.13 4.92
CA PHE A 34 60.23 -6.04 4.80
C PHE A 34 61.61 -6.40 5.36
N LYS A 35 61.68 -6.95 6.59
CA LYS A 35 62.91 -7.27 7.24
C LYS A 35 63.69 -8.44 6.56
N SER A 36 62.99 -9.40 5.98
CA SER A 36 63.58 -10.57 5.34
C SER A 36 63.99 -10.35 3.88
N GLU A 37 63.28 -9.48 3.13
CA GLU A 37 63.48 -9.29 1.71
C GLU A 37 64.34 -8.08 1.33
N THR A 38 64.46 -7.05 2.19
CA THR A 38 65.31 -5.85 1.93
C THR A 38 66.77 -6.16 1.61
N LYS A 39 67.26 -7.35 1.98
CA LYS A 39 68.61 -7.82 1.76
C LYS A 39 68.78 -8.75 0.58
N THR A 40 67.69 -9.04 -0.17
CA THR A 40 67.64 -9.97 -1.28
C THR A 40 67.34 -9.24 -2.59
N GLU A 41 67.55 -9.88 -3.72
CA GLU A 41 67.24 -9.32 -5.06
C GLU A 41 65.76 -9.45 -5.41
N SER A 42 64.88 -9.39 -4.43
CA SER A 42 63.44 -9.58 -4.59
C SER A 42 62.69 -8.35 -5.18
N GLY A 43 63.35 -7.21 -5.29
CA GLY A 43 62.76 -5.95 -5.70
C GLY A 43 62.02 -5.17 -4.58
N ILE A 44 61.88 -5.78 -3.37
CA ILE A 44 61.28 -5.14 -2.18
C ILE A 44 62.37 -4.36 -1.44
N THR A 45 62.48 -3.06 -1.74
CA THR A 45 63.51 -2.18 -1.18
C THR A 45 62.97 -1.22 -0.13
N THR A 46 61.71 -0.86 -0.21
CA THR A 46 61.06 0.11 0.69
C THR A 46 59.94 -0.54 1.52
N MET A 47 59.60 0.13 2.61
CA MET A 47 58.41 -0.25 3.42
C MET A 47 57.14 -0.19 2.60
N PHE A 48 57.07 0.74 1.62
CA PHE A 48 55.93 0.85 0.71
C PHE A 48 55.78 -0.38 -0.20
N ASP A 49 56.88 -0.90 -0.73
CA ASP A 49 56.89 -2.14 -1.55
C ASP A 49 56.35 -3.33 -0.74
N SER A 50 56.72 -3.44 0.53
CA SER A 50 56.22 -4.50 1.44
C SER A 50 54.73 -4.34 1.73
N VAL A 51 54.21 -3.13 1.92
CA VAL A 51 52.78 -2.87 2.10
C VAL A 51 52.04 -3.19 0.81
N TRP A 52 52.57 -2.75 -0.33
CA TRP A 52 52.01 -3.04 -1.65
C TRP A 52 51.93 -4.54 -1.92
N PHE A 53 53.05 -5.25 -1.71
CA PHE A 53 53.11 -6.71 -1.82
C PHE A 53 52.05 -7.42 -0.96
N THR A 54 51.90 -7.00 0.31
CA THR A 54 50.91 -7.56 1.22
C THR A 54 49.49 -7.34 0.72
N LEU A 55 49.17 -6.12 0.26
CA LEU A 55 47.85 -5.82 -0.26
C LEU A 55 47.52 -6.59 -1.53
N VAL A 56 48.46 -6.65 -2.49
CA VAL A 56 48.26 -7.37 -3.74
C VAL A 56 48.12 -8.87 -3.48
N THR A 57 48.96 -9.44 -2.63
CA THR A 57 48.91 -10.86 -2.29
C THR A 57 47.57 -11.26 -1.64
N VAL A 58 47.09 -10.44 -0.70
CA VAL A 58 45.82 -10.68 0.01
C VAL A 58 44.61 -10.49 -0.92
N MET A 59 44.62 -9.45 -1.78
CA MET A 59 43.46 -9.14 -2.62
C MET A 59 43.40 -9.89 -3.94
N ALA A 60 44.53 -10.03 -4.62
CA ALA A 60 44.59 -10.58 -5.97
C ALA A 60 45.00 -12.07 -5.99
N GLY A 61 45.54 -12.59 -4.88
CA GLY A 61 45.98 -13.97 -4.77
C GLY A 61 47.18 -14.31 -5.63
N TYR A 62 47.93 -13.32 -6.08
CA TYR A 62 49.21 -13.53 -6.80
C TYR A 62 50.30 -12.62 -6.24
N PHE A 63 51.56 -12.88 -6.62
CA PHE A 63 52.70 -12.16 -6.13
C PHE A 63 53.19 -11.15 -7.20
N ASP A 64 53.22 -9.87 -6.82
CA ASP A 64 53.75 -8.81 -7.66
C ASP A 64 55.29 -8.75 -7.65
N TYR A 65 55.87 -9.14 -6.49
CA TYR A 65 57.31 -9.27 -6.29
C TYR A 65 57.72 -10.75 -6.04
N CYS A 66 58.87 -11.13 -6.61
CA CYS A 66 59.37 -12.51 -6.46
C CYS A 66 60.16 -12.65 -5.15
N VAL A 67 59.47 -13.16 -4.10
CA VAL A 67 60.06 -13.37 -2.77
C VAL A 67 61.09 -14.51 -2.80
N GLN A 68 62.33 -14.22 -2.40
CA GLN A 68 63.45 -15.17 -2.50
C GLN A 68 63.80 -15.86 -1.17
N SER A 69 63.65 -15.16 -0.07
CA SER A 69 63.96 -15.74 1.25
C SER A 69 62.95 -16.77 1.71
N VAL A 70 63.40 -17.80 2.42
CA VAL A 70 62.50 -18.82 3.00
C VAL A 70 61.47 -18.20 3.97
N PRO A 71 61.84 -17.28 4.87
CA PRO A 71 60.86 -16.60 5.72
C PRO A 71 59.86 -15.77 4.95
N GLY A 72 60.29 -15.09 3.87
CA GLY A 72 59.39 -14.31 2.99
C GLY A 72 58.39 -15.19 2.28
N ARG A 73 58.80 -16.37 1.75
CA ARG A 73 57.87 -17.33 1.10
C ARG A 73 56.86 -17.88 2.08
N MET A 74 57.24 -18.17 3.32
CA MET A 74 56.31 -18.63 4.37
C MET A 74 55.29 -17.51 4.71
N SER A 75 55.73 -16.26 4.78
CA SER A 75 54.84 -15.10 5.00
C SER A 75 53.88 -14.93 3.84
N ALA A 76 54.34 -15.07 2.60
CA ALA A 76 53.51 -14.99 1.41
C ALA A 76 52.40 -16.07 1.40
N LEU A 77 52.70 -17.31 1.79
CA LEU A 77 51.70 -18.37 1.91
C LEU A 77 50.64 -18.05 2.98
N ILE A 78 51.07 -17.52 4.12
CA ILE A 78 50.14 -17.09 5.18
C ILE A 78 49.23 -15.94 4.69
N LEU A 79 49.80 -14.96 3.97
CA LEU A 79 49.02 -13.85 3.38
C LEU A 79 48.04 -14.33 2.34
N LEU A 80 48.43 -15.30 1.49
CA LEU A 80 47.55 -15.91 0.50
C LEU A 80 46.35 -16.63 1.17
N ALA A 81 46.65 -17.47 2.17
CA ALA A 81 45.60 -18.14 2.95
C ALA A 81 44.67 -17.14 3.66
N LEU A 82 45.21 -16.06 4.20
CA LEU A 82 44.47 -14.99 4.84
C LEU A 82 43.58 -14.25 3.83
N GLY A 83 44.10 -14.03 2.62
CA GLY A 83 43.32 -13.41 1.51
C GLY A 83 42.08 -14.21 1.17
N MET A 84 42.19 -15.54 1.04
CA MET A 84 41.04 -16.42 0.80
C MET A 84 39.97 -16.32 1.93
N VAL A 85 40.43 -16.25 3.18
CA VAL A 85 39.50 -16.07 4.32
C VAL A 85 38.81 -14.71 4.28
N ILE A 86 39.57 -13.65 4.02
CA ILE A 86 39.00 -12.28 3.94
C ILE A 86 37.96 -12.19 2.82
N LEU A 87 38.28 -12.72 1.63
CA LEU A 87 37.38 -12.70 0.49
C LEU A 87 36.08 -13.47 0.79
N SER A 88 36.21 -14.65 1.43
CA SER A 88 35.05 -15.45 1.84
C SER A 88 34.15 -14.73 2.85
N VAL A 89 34.76 -14.05 3.83
CA VAL A 89 33.99 -13.26 4.84
C VAL A 89 33.29 -12.07 4.18
N ILE A 90 33.96 -11.36 3.28
CA ILE A 90 33.37 -10.22 2.57
C ILE A 90 32.20 -10.70 1.69
N THR A 91 32.39 -11.74 0.89
CA THR A 91 31.37 -12.31 0.02
C THR A 91 30.17 -12.80 0.84
N GLY A 92 30.41 -13.54 1.91
CA GLY A 92 29.36 -14.00 2.83
C GLY A 92 28.59 -12.84 3.48
N LYS A 93 29.27 -11.74 3.85
CA LYS A 93 28.61 -10.56 4.40
C LYS A 93 27.75 -9.82 3.37
N ILE A 94 28.27 -9.67 2.16
CA ILE A 94 27.52 -9.09 1.05
C ILE A 94 26.27 -9.92 0.77
N ALA A 95 26.41 -11.23 0.60
CA ALA A 95 25.28 -12.15 0.39
C ALA A 95 24.25 -12.06 1.52
N SER A 96 24.72 -12.05 2.80
CA SER A 96 23.83 -11.88 3.95
C SER A 96 23.05 -10.57 3.95
N VAL A 97 23.66 -9.45 3.55
CA VAL A 97 22.99 -8.15 3.45
C VAL A 97 21.93 -8.17 2.35
N PHE A 98 22.25 -8.73 1.18
CA PHE A 98 21.28 -8.87 0.08
C PHE A 98 20.10 -9.75 0.50
N MET A 99 20.39 -10.89 1.15
CA MET A 99 19.36 -11.83 1.62
C MET A 99 18.46 -11.18 2.69
N ASP A 100 19.03 -10.42 3.65
CA ASP A 100 18.26 -9.67 4.65
C ASP A 100 17.40 -8.56 4.01
N MET A 101 17.91 -7.89 2.98
CA MET A 101 17.14 -6.90 2.22
C MET A 101 15.98 -7.54 1.48
N GLN A 102 16.20 -8.68 0.82
CA GLN A 102 15.17 -9.41 0.10
C GLN A 102 14.12 -9.95 1.07
N MET A 103 14.51 -10.64 2.13
CA MET A 103 13.59 -11.14 3.16
C MET A 103 12.76 -10.04 3.82
N LYS A 104 13.32 -8.86 4.07
CA LYS A 104 12.56 -7.72 4.60
C LYS A 104 11.55 -7.18 3.60
N THR A 105 11.84 -7.24 2.31
CA THR A 105 10.92 -6.84 1.25
C THR A 105 9.77 -7.85 1.13
N ASP A 106 10.07 -9.13 1.08
CA ASP A 106 9.08 -10.20 0.92
C ASP A 106 8.18 -10.31 2.17
N LYS A 107 8.74 -10.10 3.36
CA LYS A 107 7.98 -10.05 4.61
C LYS A 107 7.25 -8.72 4.87
N GLY A 108 7.21 -7.80 3.93
CA GLY A 108 6.50 -6.52 4.09
C GLY A 108 7.03 -5.63 5.22
N LEU A 109 8.28 -5.82 5.65
CA LEU A 109 8.88 -5.04 6.75
C LEU A 109 9.61 -3.79 6.28
N ARG A 110 9.75 -3.62 4.96
CA ARG A 110 10.46 -2.48 4.37
C ARG A 110 9.54 -1.25 4.28
N LYS A 111 10.11 -0.07 4.49
CA LYS A 111 9.43 1.19 4.19
C LYS A 111 9.30 1.33 2.67
N LEU A 112 8.09 1.62 2.20
CA LEU A 112 7.81 1.84 0.79
C LEU A 112 8.54 3.07 0.24
N ARG A 113 8.74 3.11 -1.07
CA ARG A 113 9.12 4.35 -1.78
C ARG A 113 8.03 5.40 -1.58
N LYS A 114 8.40 6.68 -1.67
CA LYS A 114 7.40 7.76 -1.59
C LYS A 114 6.37 7.59 -2.71
N MET A 115 5.13 7.34 -2.31
CA MET A 115 3.97 7.18 -3.19
C MET A 115 3.00 8.35 -2.97
N LYS A 116 2.18 8.64 -3.95
CA LYS A 116 1.10 9.65 -3.85
C LYS A 116 -0.10 9.16 -4.64
N GLY A 117 -1.30 9.44 -4.14
CA GLY A 117 -2.54 9.05 -4.82
C GLY A 117 -2.76 7.54 -4.92
N HIS A 118 -2.08 6.77 -4.06
CA HIS A 118 -2.16 5.31 -4.07
C HIS A 118 -3.37 4.81 -3.28
N PHE A 119 -3.70 3.53 -3.51
CA PHE A 119 -4.78 2.80 -2.87
C PHE A 119 -4.25 1.92 -1.74
N VAL A 120 -4.83 2.01 -0.54
CA VAL A 120 -4.47 1.19 0.60
C VAL A 120 -5.58 0.16 0.86
N LEU A 121 -5.23 -1.13 0.82
CA LEU A 121 -6.17 -2.23 1.08
C LEU A 121 -5.76 -2.93 2.38
N CYS A 122 -6.61 -2.81 3.39
CA CYS A 122 -6.39 -3.36 4.73
C CYS A 122 -7.25 -4.59 4.98
N GLY A 123 -6.68 -5.58 5.70
CA GLY A 123 -7.36 -6.83 6.04
C GLY A 123 -6.99 -7.98 5.11
N TRP A 124 -7.50 -9.16 5.43
CA TRP A 124 -7.23 -10.40 4.71
C TRP A 124 -8.39 -11.39 4.84
N ARG A 125 -8.74 -12.05 3.73
CA ARG A 125 -9.73 -13.14 3.71
C ARG A 125 -9.44 -14.11 2.57
N GLN A 126 -10.03 -15.29 2.65
CA GLN A 126 -9.98 -16.25 1.54
C GLN A 126 -10.62 -15.67 0.27
N GLY A 127 -9.99 -15.89 -0.89
CA GLY A 127 -10.44 -15.31 -2.16
C GLY A 127 -10.09 -13.82 -2.33
N PHE A 128 -9.06 -13.36 -1.62
CA PHE A 128 -8.59 -11.97 -1.64
C PHE A 128 -8.17 -11.50 -3.04
N GLU A 129 -7.71 -12.44 -3.88
CA GLU A 129 -7.32 -12.18 -5.27
C GLU A 129 -8.49 -11.58 -6.08
N LYS A 130 -9.72 -12.07 -5.84
CA LYS A 130 -10.92 -11.54 -6.51
C LYS A 130 -11.22 -10.10 -6.12
N ILE A 131 -10.98 -9.76 -4.84
CA ILE A 131 -11.19 -8.38 -4.36
C ILE A 131 -10.20 -7.45 -5.04
N ILE A 132 -8.92 -7.84 -5.11
CA ILE A 132 -7.89 -7.03 -5.78
C ILE A 132 -8.20 -6.88 -7.27
N ASP A 133 -8.56 -7.97 -7.93
CA ASP A 133 -8.89 -7.97 -9.36
C ASP A 133 -10.07 -7.03 -9.65
N THR A 134 -11.13 -7.11 -8.85
CA THR A 134 -12.28 -6.20 -8.93
C THR A 134 -11.88 -4.75 -8.63
N VAL A 135 -11.05 -4.50 -7.60
CA VAL A 135 -10.56 -3.14 -7.31
C VAL A 135 -9.81 -2.55 -8.50
N LEU A 136 -8.93 -3.32 -9.14
CA LEU A 136 -8.16 -2.88 -10.31
C LEU A 136 -9.06 -2.66 -11.54
N THR A 137 -10.07 -3.51 -11.74
CA THR A 137 -11.01 -3.39 -12.87
C THR A 137 -11.94 -2.19 -12.70
N THR A 138 -12.43 -1.97 -11.48
CA THR A 138 -13.39 -0.88 -11.17
C THR A 138 -12.70 0.49 -11.11
N ASN A 139 -11.39 0.53 -10.86
CA ASN A 139 -10.62 1.76 -10.75
C ASN A 139 -9.50 1.80 -11.81
N PRO A 140 -9.80 2.15 -13.07
CA PRO A 140 -8.83 2.12 -14.17
C PRO A 140 -7.67 3.12 -14.01
N ASP A 141 -7.78 4.06 -13.07
CA ASP A 141 -6.73 5.00 -12.67
C ASP A 141 -5.70 4.38 -11.70
N ILE A 142 -5.96 3.17 -11.18
CA ILE A 142 -5.09 2.46 -10.23
C ILE A 142 -4.40 1.30 -10.92
N THR A 143 -3.08 1.32 -10.89
CA THR A 143 -2.23 0.21 -11.35
C THR A 143 -1.77 -0.66 -10.18
N PRO A 144 -1.37 -1.94 -10.39
CA PRO A 144 -0.95 -2.83 -9.32
C PRO A 144 0.16 -2.26 -8.43
N ASP A 145 1.10 -1.52 -8.99
CA ASP A 145 2.19 -0.85 -8.25
C ASP A 145 1.70 0.31 -7.35
N MET A 146 0.48 0.82 -7.61
CA MET A 146 -0.17 1.84 -6.77
C MET A 146 -0.98 1.22 -5.62
N VAL A 147 -1.13 -0.08 -5.54
CA VAL A 147 -1.87 -0.75 -4.46
C VAL A 147 -0.92 -1.16 -3.34
N VAL A 148 -1.27 -0.83 -2.10
CA VAL A 148 -0.55 -1.19 -0.88
C VAL A 148 -1.45 -2.07 -0.02
N LEU A 149 -1.07 -3.34 0.11
CA LEU A 149 -1.74 -4.29 1.00
C LEU A 149 -1.20 -4.14 2.42
N VAL A 150 -2.08 -4.10 3.41
CA VAL A 150 -1.72 -4.00 4.84
C VAL A 150 -2.49 -5.05 5.62
N ASN A 151 -1.83 -6.10 6.06
CA ASN A 151 -2.42 -7.16 6.86
C ASN A 151 -1.34 -8.00 7.58
N GLU A 152 -1.79 -8.98 8.36
CA GLU A 152 -0.93 -9.95 9.04
C GLU A 152 -1.15 -11.38 8.51
N ALA A 153 -1.47 -11.51 7.21
CA ALA A 153 -1.68 -12.80 6.57
C ALA A 153 -0.42 -13.69 6.65
N PRO A 154 -0.59 -15.03 6.61
CA PRO A 154 0.53 -15.95 6.51
C PRO A 154 1.44 -15.61 5.33
N GLY A 155 2.76 -15.71 5.54
CA GLY A 155 3.74 -15.38 4.50
C GLY A 155 3.56 -16.19 3.22
N ASP A 156 3.19 -17.45 3.33
CA ASP A 156 2.96 -18.36 2.21
C ASP A 156 1.78 -17.90 1.33
N ASP A 157 0.71 -17.38 1.95
CA ASP A 157 -0.45 -16.86 1.22
C ASP A 157 -0.09 -15.59 0.43
N ILE A 158 0.71 -14.72 1.03
CA ILE A 158 1.21 -13.50 0.35
C ILE A 158 2.17 -13.85 -0.78
N GLU A 159 3.02 -14.86 -0.58
CA GLU A 159 3.94 -15.35 -1.62
C GLU A 159 3.13 -15.94 -2.79
N GLN A 160 2.13 -16.76 -2.51
CA GLN A 160 1.23 -17.31 -3.52
C GLN A 160 0.52 -16.21 -4.30
N LEU A 161 -0.01 -15.19 -3.62
CA LEU A 161 -0.62 -14.02 -4.27
C LEU A 161 0.35 -13.31 -5.21
N LYS A 162 1.60 -13.08 -4.80
CA LYS A 162 2.62 -12.40 -5.59
C LYS A 162 3.22 -13.22 -6.72
N ASN A 163 3.04 -14.54 -6.71
CA ASN A 163 3.43 -15.42 -7.80
C ASN A 163 2.52 -15.27 -9.02
N ASP A 164 1.28 -14.76 -8.85
CA ASP A 164 0.44 -14.36 -9.97
C ASP A 164 1.03 -13.10 -10.63
N ILE A 165 1.26 -13.16 -11.95
CA ILE A 165 1.84 -12.08 -12.73
C ILE A 165 1.06 -10.77 -12.63
N ARG A 166 -0.26 -10.85 -12.40
CA ARG A 166 -1.15 -9.69 -12.26
C ARG A 166 -0.88 -8.91 -10.98
N PHE A 167 -0.42 -9.59 -9.93
CA PHE A 167 -0.26 -9.05 -8.58
C PHE A 167 1.20 -8.90 -8.14
N LYS A 168 2.14 -9.24 -9.02
CA LYS A 168 3.59 -9.21 -8.72
C LYS A 168 4.10 -7.84 -8.27
N GLU A 169 3.51 -6.76 -8.79
CA GLU A 169 3.93 -5.39 -8.52
C GLU A 169 3.24 -4.78 -7.28
N LEU A 170 2.31 -5.51 -6.65
CA LEU A 170 1.64 -5.05 -5.44
C LEU A 170 2.65 -4.79 -4.32
N ASN A 171 2.46 -3.68 -3.63
CA ASN A 171 3.22 -3.38 -2.43
C ASN A 171 2.60 -4.06 -1.21
N TYR A 172 3.43 -4.59 -0.31
CA TYR A 172 2.96 -5.28 0.89
C TYR A 172 3.61 -4.72 2.15
N ILE A 173 2.80 -4.46 3.15
CA ILE A 173 3.18 -4.08 4.50
C ILE A 173 2.60 -5.10 5.47
N ASN A 174 3.48 -5.86 6.12
CA ASN A 174 3.07 -6.75 7.20
C ASN A 174 2.86 -5.94 8.48
N GLY A 175 1.70 -6.08 9.11
CA GLY A 175 1.39 -5.51 10.40
C GLY A 175 -0.09 -5.24 10.60
N ASP A 176 -0.42 -4.93 11.84
CA ASP A 176 -1.76 -4.56 12.25
C ASP A 176 -2.15 -3.20 11.66
N PHE A 177 -3.14 -3.17 10.78
CA PHE A 177 -3.63 -1.95 10.15
C PHE A 177 -4.38 -1.00 11.11
N SER A 178 -4.65 -1.40 12.34
CA SER A 178 -5.12 -0.49 13.39
C SER A 178 -3.99 0.32 14.03
N ASP A 179 -2.71 -0.09 13.84
CA ASP A 179 -1.54 0.60 14.36
C ASP A 179 -1.14 1.78 13.47
N GLU A 180 -1.00 2.95 14.10
CA GLU A 180 -0.57 4.18 13.43
C GLU A 180 0.79 4.03 12.72
N GLN A 181 1.76 3.33 13.32
CA GLN A 181 3.08 3.16 12.72
C GLN A 181 3.03 2.32 11.44
N VAL A 182 2.16 1.31 11.40
CA VAL A 182 1.93 0.45 10.23
C VAL A 182 1.28 1.27 9.12
N LEU A 183 0.25 2.05 9.42
CA LEU A 183 -0.40 2.95 8.46
C LEU A 183 0.54 4.04 7.92
N ARG A 184 1.44 4.58 8.75
CA ARG A 184 2.47 5.50 8.29
C ARG A 184 3.52 4.81 7.41
N ARG A 185 3.81 3.54 7.64
CA ARG A 185 4.66 2.75 6.71
C ARG A 185 3.97 2.56 5.37
N ALA A 186 2.66 2.38 5.35
CA ALA A 186 1.82 2.33 4.16
C ALA A 186 1.61 3.71 3.50
N GLN A 187 2.17 4.79 4.09
CA GLN A 187 2.09 6.18 3.61
C GLN A 187 0.66 6.70 3.46
N ILE A 188 -0.21 6.37 4.42
CA ILE A 188 -1.61 6.83 4.42
C ILE A 188 -1.73 8.36 4.33
N GLU A 189 -0.69 9.12 4.74
CA GLU A 189 -0.66 10.58 4.61
C GLU A 189 -0.85 11.08 3.17
N SER A 190 -0.45 10.27 2.19
CA SER A 190 -0.51 10.62 0.77
C SER A 190 -1.37 9.68 -0.06
N ALA A 191 -2.06 8.75 0.59
CA ALA A 191 -3.05 7.88 -0.06
C ALA A 191 -4.29 8.67 -0.47
N GLU A 192 -4.90 8.30 -1.58
CA GLU A 192 -6.14 8.88 -2.07
C GLU A 192 -7.36 8.11 -1.57
N ARG A 193 -7.27 6.78 -1.59
CA ARG A 193 -8.37 5.87 -1.22
C ARG A 193 -7.86 4.77 -0.30
N ALA A 194 -8.73 4.28 0.57
CA ALA A 194 -8.48 3.10 1.39
C ALA A 194 -9.73 2.24 1.47
N LEU A 195 -9.54 0.92 1.40
CA LEU A 195 -10.58 -0.07 1.65
C LEU A 195 -10.14 -0.91 2.85
N VAL A 196 -10.97 -0.95 3.87
CA VAL A 196 -10.76 -1.79 5.05
C VAL A 196 -11.79 -2.91 5.01
N ILE A 197 -11.33 -4.15 4.84
CA ILE A 197 -12.19 -5.33 4.84
C ILE A 197 -12.05 -6.08 6.15
N ALA A 198 -13.04 -6.90 6.46
CA ALA A 198 -13.02 -7.82 7.60
C ALA A 198 -11.78 -8.71 7.54
N ASP A 199 -10.99 -8.69 8.62
CA ASP A 199 -9.69 -9.36 8.70
C ASP A 199 -9.79 -10.74 9.32
N TYR A 200 -9.58 -11.75 8.51
CA TYR A 200 -9.53 -13.15 8.91
C TYR A 200 -8.10 -13.73 8.86
N SER A 201 -7.08 -12.88 8.92
CA SER A 201 -5.67 -13.31 8.94
C SER A 201 -5.34 -14.13 10.19
N LYS A 202 -6.09 -13.92 11.26
CA LYS A 202 -6.00 -14.66 12.52
C LYS A 202 -7.40 -15.04 13.01
N ASN A 203 -7.48 -15.85 14.06
CA ASN A 203 -8.75 -16.25 14.68
C ASN A 203 -9.32 -15.14 15.56
N TYR A 204 -9.70 -14.02 14.95
CA TYR A 204 -10.39 -12.92 15.63
C TYR A 204 -11.89 -13.21 15.75
N SER A 205 -12.50 -12.76 16.84
CA SER A 205 -13.96 -12.69 16.96
C SER A 205 -14.51 -11.55 16.08
N ASN A 206 -15.79 -11.63 15.69
CA ASN A 206 -16.45 -10.55 14.92
C ASN A 206 -16.33 -9.20 15.61
N LEU A 207 -16.44 -9.19 16.96
CA LEU A 207 -16.26 -7.97 17.77
C LEU A 207 -14.85 -7.37 17.62
N GLU A 208 -13.82 -8.21 17.60
CA GLU A 208 -12.43 -7.75 17.41
C GLU A 208 -12.22 -7.24 15.99
N ILE A 209 -12.74 -7.93 14.98
CA ILE A 209 -12.65 -7.52 13.57
C ILE A 209 -13.23 -6.11 13.41
N ASP A 210 -14.47 -5.89 13.86
CA ASP A 210 -15.12 -4.59 13.73
C ASP A 210 -14.46 -3.50 14.57
N SER A 211 -13.99 -3.83 15.79
CA SER A 211 -13.25 -2.90 16.63
C SER A 211 -11.95 -2.44 15.98
N ARG A 212 -11.23 -3.36 15.33
CA ARG A 212 -10.00 -3.05 14.57
C ARG A 212 -10.30 -2.19 13.35
N THR A 213 -11.41 -2.46 12.64
CA THR A 213 -11.88 -1.62 11.53
C THR A 213 -12.19 -0.20 11.99
N VAL A 214 -12.92 -0.01 13.11
CA VAL A 214 -13.20 1.32 13.69
C VAL A 214 -11.90 2.04 14.04
N LEU A 215 -10.96 1.38 14.70
CA LEU A 215 -9.66 1.97 15.07
C LEU A 215 -8.85 2.35 13.83
N ALA A 216 -8.85 1.52 12.81
CA ALA A 216 -8.16 1.80 11.56
C ALA A 216 -8.72 3.06 10.88
N VAL A 217 -10.05 3.16 10.74
CA VAL A 217 -10.72 4.33 10.15
C VAL A 217 -10.40 5.60 10.94
N LEU A 218 -10.51 5.55 12.27
CA LEU A 218 -10.16 6.68 13.16
C LEU A 218 -8.70 7.11 12.96
N THR A 219 -7.78 6.16 12.94
CA THR A 219 -6.35 6.43 12.79
C THR A 219 -6.05 7.00 11.41
N MET A 220 -6.60 6.41 10.34
CA MET A 220 -6.42 6.90 8.97
C MET A 220 -6.95 8.33 8.80
N LYS A 221 -8.15 8.63 9.30
CA LYS A 221 -8.75 9.97 9.23
C LYS A 221 -8.00 10.99 10.08
N ASN A 222 -7.40 10.56 11.19
CA ASN A 222 -6.54 11.44 12.01
C ASN A 222 -5.24 11.80 11.27
N ILE A 223 -4.63 10.83 10.56
CA ILE A 223 -3.39 11.05 9.80
C ILE A 223 -3.67 11.83 8.51
N ASN A 224 -4.68 11.40 7.75
CA ASN A 224 -5.07 12.01 6.48
C ASN A 224 -6.60 12.21 6.43
N PRO A 225 -7.12 13.37 6.84
CA PRO A 225 -8.55 13.66 6.78
C PRO A 225 -9.15 13.63 5.36
N SER A 226 -8.31 13.74 4.33
CA SER A 226 -8.75 13.77 2.93
C SER A 226 -8.79 12.41 2.24
N VAL A 227 -8.26 11.34 2.86
CA VAL A 227 -8.35 10.00 2.29
C VAL A 227 -9.81 9.54 2.23
N TYR A 228 -10.24 8.97 1.07
CA TYR A 228 -11.54 8.36 0.93
C TYR A 228 -11.49 6.94 1.50
N ILE A 229 -12.31 6.63 2.49
CA ILE A 229 -12.30 5.34 3.18
C ILE A 229 -13.63 4.63 2.99
N SER A 230 -13.58 3.43 2.42
CA SER A 230 -14.66 2.44 2.48
C SER A 230 -14.30 1.38 3.53
N ALA A 231 -15.24 1.05 4.42
CA ALA A 231 -15.00 0.10 5.50
C ALA A 231 -16.10 -0.96 5.58
N GLU A 232 -15.69 -2.22 5.64
CA GLU A 232 -16.56 -3.35 5.89
C GLU A 232 -16.78 -3.54 7.39
N LEU A 233 -18.02 -3.73 7.79
CA LEU A 233 -18.42 -4.11 9.13
C LEU A 233 -19.29 -5.37 9.09
N LEU A 234 -19.16 -6.21 10.11
CA LEU A 234 -19.95 -7.42 10.29
C LEU A 234 -21.19 -7.16 11.14
N ASP A 235 -21.13 -6.23 12.11
CA ASP A 235 -22.23 -5.88 13.01
C ASP A 235 -22.62 -4.41 12.86
N GLU A 236 -23.90 -4.12 12.57
CA GLU A 236 -24.47 -2.79 12.43
C GLU A 236 -24.23 -1.88 13.65
N LYS A 237 -24.04 -2.47 14.85
CA LYS A 237 -23.77 -1.73 16.09
C LYS A 237 -22.54 -0.81 15.97
N PHE A 238 -21.58 -1.15 15.13
CA PHE A 238 -20.38 -0.36 14.90
C PHE A 238 -20.56 0.74 13.84
N ALA A 239 -21.65 0.74 13.08
CA ALA A 239 -21.87 1.70 11.99
C ALA A 239 -21.80 3.15 12.49
N ASN A 240 -22.45 3.48 13.59
CA ASN A 240 -22.39 4.81 14.17
C ASN A 240 -20.97 5.26 14.57
N HIS A 241 -20.12 4.34 15.04
CA HIS A 241 -18.75 4.67 15.43
C HIS A 241 -17.89 5.02 14.20
N VAL A 242 -18.07 4.27 13.12
CA VAL A 242 -17.36 4.49 11.85
C VAL A 242 -17.86 5.75 11.14
N GLU A 243 -19.17 6.04 11.20
CA GLU A 243 -19.75 7.31 10.73
C GLU A 243 -19.22 8.52 11.51
N LEU A 244 -19.14 8.42 12.84
CA LEU A 244 -18.54 9.46 13.70
C LEU A 244 -17.04 9.67 13.40
N ALA A 245 -16.35 8.62 12.98
CA ALA A 245 -14.98 8.68 12.51
C ALA A 245 -14.85 9.31 11.11
N HIS A 246 -15.96 9.73 10.51
CA HIS A 246 -16.03 10.29 9.16
C HIS A 246 -15.58 9.32 8.06
N CYS A 247 -15.90 8.03 8.19
CA CYS A 247 -15.81 7.09 7.10
C CYS A 247 -16.69 7.58 5.93
N ASP A 248 -16.20 7.43 4.71
CA ASP A 248 -16.94 7.93 3.55
C ASP A 248 -18.00 6.93 3.08
N GLU A 249 -17.74 5.62 3.30
CA GLU A 249 -18.64 4.54 2.93
C GLU A 249 -18.54 3.37 3.92
N VAL A 250 -19.70 2.87 4.37
CA VAL A 250 -19.80 1.73 5.30
C VAL A 250 -20.52 0.60 4.60
N ILE A 251 -19.94 -0.59 4.60
CA ILE A 251 -20.45 -1.79 3.95
C ILE A 251 -20.82 -2.81 5.04
N LEU A 252 -22.11 -3.07 5.21
CA LEU A 252 -22.66 -4.07 6.14
C LEU A 252 -22.85 -5.40 5.39
N THR A 253 -21.81 -6.20 5.30
CA THR A 253 -21.77 -7.38 4.44
C THR A 253 -22.83 -8.41 4.84
N GLN A 254 -23.00 -8.66 6.14
CA GLN A 254 -23.97 -9.63 6.63
C GLN A 254 -25.43 -9.21 6.34
N ASP A 255 -25.74 -7.94 6.43
CA ASP A 255 -27.08 -7.44 6.13
C ASP A 255 -27.43 -7.59 4.64
N TYR A 256 -26.45 -7.35 3.77
CA TYR A 256 -26.63 -7.60 2.33
C TYR A 256 -26.81 -9.08 2.04
N GLU A 257 -26.04 -9.96 2.69
CA GLU A 257 -26.14 -11.40 2.55
C GLU A 257 -27.53 -11.91 3.02
N TYR A 258 -27.99 -11.51 4.20
CA TYR A 258 -29.29 -11.88 4.73
C TYR A 258 -30.44 -11.36 3.87
N SER A 259 -30.36 -10.12 3.43
CA SER A 259 -31.36 -9.51 2.56
C SER A 259 -31.45 -10.25 1.21
N LEU A 260 -30.29 -10.58 0.63
CA LEU A 260 -30.21 -11.32 -0.63
C LEU A 260 -30.82 -12.73 -0.51
N LEU A 261 -30.43 -13.47 0.56
CA LEU A 261 -30.95 -14.81 0.83
C LEU A 261 -32.46 -14.78 1.07
N ALA A 262 -32.94 -13.86 1.91
CA ALA A 262 -34.37 -13.72 2.20
C ALA A 262 -35.17 -13.38 0.94
N THR A 263 -34.71 -12.44 0.13
CA THR A 263 -35.42 -12.02 -1.09
C THR A 263 -35.34 -13.08 -2.18
N ALA A 264 -34.24 -13.83 -2.29
CA ALA A 264 -34.10 -14.91 -3.23
C ALA A 264 -35.14 -16.05 -2.96
N SER A 265 -35.56 -16.20 -1.71
CA SER A 265 -36.60 -17.18 -1.33
C SER A 265 -37.97 -16.90 -1.96
N SER A 266 -38.22 -15.70 -2.46
CA SER A 266 -39.47 -15.35 -3.16
C SER A 266 -39.61 -15.99 -4.55
N GLY A 267 -38.55 -16.58 -5.10
CA GLY A 267 -38.57 -17.32 -6.38
C GLY A 267 -38.62 -16.44 -7.63
N MET A 268 -38.48 -15.13 -7.51
CA MET A 268 -38.66 -14.14 -8.60
C MET A 268 -37.38 -13.82 -9.39
N GLY A 269 -36.31 -14.62 -9.29
CA GLY A 269 -35.03 -14.34 -9.99
C GLY A 269 -34.28 -13.11 -9.48
N TYR A 270 -34.61 -12.63 -8.30
CA TYR A 270 -34.06 -11.43 -7.68
C TYR A 270 -32.53 -11.46 -7.57
N SER A 271 -31.97 -12.61 -7.13
CA SER A 271 -30.53 -12.79 -7.02
C SER A 271 -29.79 -12.63 -8.35
N ASN A 272 -30.42 -13.06 -9.47
CA ASN A 272 -29.84 -12.89 -10.80
C ASN A 272 -29.82 -11.41 -11.22
N VAL A 273 -30.90 -10.68 -10.90
CA VAL A 273 -30.96 -9.24 -11.17
C VAL A 273 -29.88 -8.48 -10.38
N ILE A 274 -29.78 -8.73 -9.07
CA ILE A 274 -28.75 -8.10 -8.24
C ILE A 274 -27.35 -8.45 -8.74
N ARG A 275 -27.07 -9.71 -9.06
CA ARG A 275 -25.78 -10.14 -9.61
C ARG A 275 -25.44 -9.42 -10.90
N THR A 276 -26.43 -9.19 -11.78
CA THR A 276 -26.24 -8.45 -13.03
C THR A 276 -25.97 -6.97 -12.76
N LEU A 277 -26.67 -6.37 -11.78
CA LEU A 277 -26.49 -4.95 -11.42
C LEU A 277 -25.14 -4.65 -10.77
N ILE A 278 -24.53 -5.62 -10.04
CA ILE A 278 -23.24 -5.48 -9.39
C ILE A 278 -22.09 -6.20 -10.14
N SER A 279 -22.37 -6.66 -11.38
CA SER A 279 -21.34 -7.33 -12.19
C SER A 279 -20.25 -6.35 -12.65
N ASP A 280 -19.03 -6.86 -12.81
CA ASP A 280 -17.89 -6.11 -13.35
C ASP A 280 -17.92 -5.96 -14.89
N ASP A 281 -19.05 -6.36 -15.54
CA ASP A 281 -19.19 -6.24 -16.99
C ASP A 281 -19.35 -4.77 -17.38
N ALA A 282 -18.46 -4.28 -18.24
CA ALA A 282 -18.43 -2.89 -18.68
C ALA A 282 -19.75 -2.44 -19.38
N ASP A 283 -20.54 -3.41 -19.89
CA ASP A 283 -21.76 -3.14 -20.66
C ASP A 283 -23.04 -3.32 -19.84
N THR A 284 -22.96 -3.88 -18.63
CA THR A 284 -24.13 -4.12 -17.75
C THR A 284 -23.82 -3.67 -16.33
N GLY A 285 -24.83 -3.17 -15.60
CA GLY A 285 -24.70 -2.85 -14.19
C GLY A 285 -25.06 -1.43 -13.82
N ILE A 286 -24.75 -1.07 -12.58
CA ILE A 286 -24.95 0.27 -12.05
C ILE A 286 -23.69 1.09 -12.32
N LEU A 287 -23.87 2.26 -12.93
CA LEU A 287 -22.81 3.24 -13.18
C LEU A 287 -23.10 4.53 -12.41
N ILE A 288 -22.13 5.00 -11.65
CA ILE A 288 -22.17 6.31 -11.00
C ILE A 288 -21.32 7.27 -11.83
N SER A 289 -21.98 8.28 -12.42
CA SER A 289 -21.35 9.23 -13.34
C SER A 289 -21.45 10.67 -12.84
N ASP A 290 -20.47 11.47 -13.20
CA ASP A 290 -20.48 12.90 -12.89
C ASP A 290 -21.56 13.61 -13.70
N ILE A 291 -22.29 14.53 -13.04
CA ILE A 291 -23.29 15.38 -13.68
C ILE A 291 -22.56 16.60 -14.23
N PRO A 292 -22.78 16.95 -15.53
CA PRO A 292 -22.19 18.16 -16.09
C PRO A 292 -22.59 19.41 -15.27
N SER A 293 -21.65 20.30 -15.03
CA SER A 293 -21.83 21.48 -14.19
C SER A 293 -22.98 22.38 -14.66
N SER A 294 -23.32 22.32 -15.95
CA SER A 294 -24.46 23.03 -16.56
C SER A 294 -25.84 22.56 -16.07
N TYR A 295 -25.92 21.38 -15.44
CA TYR A 295 -27.17 20.84 -14.89
C TYR A 295 -27.26 20.97 -13.36
N VAL A 296 -26.20 21.40 -12.68
CA VAL A 296 -26.26 21.73 -11.24
C VAL A 296 -27.15 22.96 -11.07
N GLY A 297 -28.20 22.83 -10.25
CA GLY A 297 -29.25 23.85 -10.06
C GLY A 297 -30.45 23.72 -11.00
N LYS A 298 -30.40 22.85 -12.01
CA LYS A 298 -31.54 22.47 -12.83
C LYS A 298 -32.33 21.32 -12.24
N THR A 299 -33.44 20.96 -12.83
CA THR A 299 -34.28 19.87 -12.34
C THR A 299 -33.83 18.53 -12.86
N TYR A 300 -34.15 17.46 -12.08
CA TYR A 300 -33.92 16.08 -12.48
C TYR A 300 -34.55 15.73 -13.82
N GLY A 301 -35.80 16.23 -14.05
CA GLY A 301 -36.52 16.03 -15.31
C GLY A 301 -35.79 16.62 -16.51
N GLU A 302 -35.26 17.85 -16.41
CA GLU A 302 -34.47 18.47 -17.48
C GLU A 302 -33.21 17.67 -17.83
N TYR A 303 -32.52 17.14 -16.83
CA TYR A 303 -31.35 16.31 -17.06
C TYR A 303 -31.71 14.97 -17.67
N ASN A 304 -32.75 14.29 -17.17
CA ASN A 304 -33.23 13.02 -17.70
C ASN A 304 -33.73 13.18 -19.18
N GLU A 305 -34.43 14.26 -19.48
CA GLU A 305 -34.89 14.55 -20.86
C GLU A 305 -33.70 14.73 -21.81
N GLN A 306 -32.64 15.38 -21.36
CA GLN A 306 -31.41 15.52 -22.15
C GLN A 306 -30.72 14.18 -22.42
N LEU A 307 -30.59 13.32 -21.39
CA LEU A 307 -30.05 11.98 -21.57
C LEU A 307 -30.90 11.15 -22.53
N ARG A 308 -32.22 11.27 -22.45
CA ARG A 308 -33.14 10.59 -23.34
C ARG A 308 -32.99 11.06 -24.80
N LYS A 309 -32.89 12.39 -25.05
CA LYS A 309 -32.65 12.96 -26.39
C LYS A 309 -31.34 12.45 -27.00
N ASN A 310 -30.34 12.19 -26.18
CA ASN A 310 -29.04 11.67 -26.61
C ASN A 310 -28.99 10.12 -26.68
N GLY A 311 -30.13 9.43 -26.51
CA GLY A 311 -30.21 7.97 -26.60
C GLY A 311 -29.58 7.24 -25.41
N TYR A 312 -29.51 7.87 -24.23
CA TYR A 312 -28.96 7.31 -22.98
C TYR A 312 -27.53 6.76 -23.15
N PRO A 313 -26.55 7.55 -23.56
CA PRO A 313 -25.22 7.09 -23.92
C PRO A 313 -24.47 6.34 -22.78
N GLY A 314 -24.91 6.57 -21.54
CA GLY A 314 -24.34 5.92 -20.34
C GLY A 314 -25.29 4.97 -19.61
N GLY A 315 -26.52 4.76 -20.13
CA GLY A 315 -27.58 4.00 -19.45
C GLY A 315 -28.76 4.86 -19.01
N ILE A 316 -29.79 4.20 -18.50
CA ILE A 316 -31.01 4.83 -18.02
C ILE A 316 -30.76 5.50 -16.68
N LEU A 317 -31.15 6.78 -16.54
CA LEU A 317 -31.04 7.50 -15.27
C LEU A 317 -32.09 6.99 -14.27
N VAL A 318 -31.65 6.40 -13.18
CA VAL A 318 -32.54 5.85 -12.13
C VAL A 318 -32.57 6.72 -10.88
N GLY A 319 -31.62 7.62 -10.72
CA GLY A 319 -31.58 8.46 -9.53
C GLY A 319 -30.34 9.34 -9.44
N LEU A 320 -30.19 9.91 -8.26
CA LEU A 320 -29.06 10.78 -7.90
C LEU A 320 -28.38 10.23 -6.64
N LEU A 321 -27.07 10.27 -6.62
CA LEU A 321 -26.27 10.05 -5.43
C LEU A 321 -25.90 11.42 -4.85
N LEU A 322 -26.42 11.73 -3.68
CA LEU A 322 -26.24 13.04 -3.03
C LEU A 322 -25.02 13.04 -2.12
N ASN A 323 -24.51 14.23 -1.83
CA ASN A 323 -23.42 14.45 -0.88
C ASN A 323 -22.18 13.60 -1.18
N THR A 324 -21.84 13.46 -2.47
CA THR A 324 -20.69 12.70 -2.93
C THR A 324 -19.37 13.38 -2.56
N GLY A 325 -18.28 12.58 -2.48
CA GLY A 325 -16.97 13.06 -2.13
C GLY A 325 -16.69 13.03 -0.63
N ASN A 326 -15.46 13.32 -0.27
CA ASN A 326 -14.98 13.24 1.11
C ASN A 326 -15.62 14.31 2.01
N PHE A 327 -16.01 13.93 3.23
CA PHE A 327 -16.59 14.83 4.23
C PHE A 327 -15.72 16.07 4.50
N HIS A 328 -14.40 15.87 4.60
CA HIS A 328 -13.46 16.97 4.85
C HIS A 328 -13.46 18.00 3.72
N GLN A 329 -13.51 17.55 2.48
CA GLN A 329 -13.59 18.43 1.31
C GLN A 329 -14.91 19.21 1.31
N ARG A 330 -16.04 18.56 1.55
CA ARG A 330 -17.36 19.21 1.64
C ARG A 330 -17.39 20.26 2.74
N ARG A 331 -16.81 19.96 3.91
CA ARG A 331 -16.68 20.92 5.02
C ARG A 331 -15.84 22.14 4.62
N LYS A 332 -14.73 21.90 3.91
CA LYS A 332 -13.86 22.98 3.42
C LYS A 332 -14.57 23.87 2.42
N ASP A 333 -15.36 23.29 1.51
CA ASP A 333 -16.15 24.05 0.53
C ASP A 333 -17.27 24.84 1.21
N ALA A 334 -17.97 24.25 2.18
CA ALA A 334 -18.97 24.95 2.98
C ALA A 334 -18.40 26.11 3.77
N LEU A 335 -17.18 25.95 4.33
CA LEU A 335 -16.45 27.03 4.98
C LEU A 335 -16.09 28.16 4.00
N ARG A 336 -15.62 27.81 2.80
CA ARG A 336 -15.28 28.79 1.77
C ARG A 336 -16.52 29.58 1.31
N GLU A 337 -17.67 28.93 1.15
CA GLU A 337 -18.93 29.59 0.82
C GLU A 337 -19.41 30.49 1.97
N ALA A 338 -19.25 30.04 3.19
CA ALA A 338 -19.61 30.80 4.37
C ALA A 338 -18.75 32.07 4.54
N HIS A 339 -17.46 32.03 4.21
CA HIS A 339 -16.59 33.20 4.25
C HIS A 339 -16.99 34.32 3.23
N LYS A 340 -17.78 33.98 2.23
CA LYS A 340 -18.33 34.96 1.29
C LYS A 340 -19.52 35.73 1.89
N ASN A 341 -20.07 35.29 3.00
CA ASN A 341 -21.25 35.86 3.65
C ASN A 341 -20.89 36.27 5.11
N PRO A 342 -21.01 37.54 5.50
CA PRO A 342 -20.56 38.02 6.81
C PRO A 342 -21.42 37.58 8.01
N ASP A 343 -22.48 36.80 7.79
CA ASP A 343 -23.39 36.34 8.83
C ASP A 343 -22.92 35.05 9.50
N VAL A 344 -22.30 35.19 10.67
CA VAL A 344 -21.78 34.08 11.50
C VAL A 344 -22.87 33.05 11.85
N LYS A 345 -24.13 33.45 12.02
CA LYS A 345 -25.23 32.52 12.33
C LYS A 345 -25.50 31.57 11.15
N LYS A 346 -25.46 32.09 9.91
CA LYS A 346 -25.59 31.28 8.69
C LYS A 346 -24.43 30.32 8.52
N VAL A 347 -23.20 30.76 8.85
CA VAL A 347 -21.99 29.91 8.84
C VAL A 347 -22.17 28.71 9.77
N ILE A 348 -22.57 28.95 11.02
CA ILE A 348 -22.77 27.89 12.02
C ILE A 348 -23.91 26.94 11.58
N SER A 349 -25.00 27.49 11.06
CA SER A 349 -26.12 26.68 10.56
C SER A 349 -25.71 25.79 9.40
N ASN A 350 -24.97 26.31 8.42
CA ASN A 350 -24.47 25.55 7.28
C ASN A 350 -23.46 24.46 7.69
N LEU A 351 -22.57 24.77 8.65
CA LEU A 351 -21.63 23.77 9.18
C LEU A 351 -22.35 22.64 9.93
N LYS A 352 -23.38 22.97 10.72
CA LYS A 352 -24.22 21.96 11.37
C LYS A 352 -24.94 21.09 10.34
N LYS A 353 -25.51 21.68 9.28
CA LYS A 353 -26.13 20.95 8.19
C LYS A 353 -25.11 20.00 7.51
N VAL A 354 -23.94 20.49 7.14
CA VAL A 354 -22.89 19.63 6.51
C VAL A 354 -22.49 18.48 7.41
N LYS A 355 -22.44 18.69 8.73
CA LYS A 355 -22.13 17.63 9.70
C LYS A 355 -23.21 16.54 9.80
N SER A 356 -24.47 16.90 9.58
CA SER A 356 -25.62 15.96 9.68
C SER A 356 -25.96 15.26 8.35
N LEU A 357 -25.36 15.66 7.22
CA LEU A 357 -25.60 15.04 5.93
C LEU A 357 -24.88 13.69 5.83
N LYS A 358 -25.62 12.64 5.52
CA LYS A 358 -25.03 11.34 5.17
C LYS A 358 -24.25 11.48 3.86
N SER A 359 -23.08 10.86 3.81
CA SER A 359 -22.28 10.78 2.59
C SER A 359 -22.88 9.76 1.63
N ASN A 360 -22.80 10.04 0.33
CA ASN A 360 -23.20 9.11 -0.71
C ASN A 360 -24.64 8.59 -0.54
N GLU A 361 -25.60 9.48 -0.21
CA GLU A 361 -26.99 9.10 -0.01
C GLU A 361 -27.70 8.92 -1.37
N PRO A 362 -28.20 7.70 -1.71
CA PRO A 362 -28.91 7.46 -2.95
C PRO A 362 -30.35 7.92 -2.85
N VAL A 363 -30.79 8.72 -3.81
CA VAL A 363 -32.19 9.09 -4.01
C VAL A 363 -32.63 8.50 -5.33
N LEU A 364 -33.36 7.38 -5.26
CA LEU A 364 -33.86 6.70 -6.44
C LEU A 364 -35.19 7.33 -6.88
N THR A 365 -35.38 7.46 -8.18
CA THR A 365 -36.58 8.01 -8.81
C THR A 365 -37.10 9.30 -8.15
N PRO A 366 -36.24 10.34 -8.00
CA PRO A 366 -36.70 11.61 -7.45
C PRO A 366 -37.78 12.23 -8.37
N PRO A 367 -38.65 13.08 -7.83
CA PRO A 367 -39.67 13.74 -8.67
C PRO A 367 -39.00 14.64 -9.73
N GLU A 368 -39.65 14.84 -10.87
CA GLU A 368 -39.06 15.58 -12.00
C GLU A 368 -38.63 17.01 -11.67
N ASN A 369 -39.32 17.64 -10.72
CA ASN A 369 -39.02 18.99 -10.23
C ASN A 369 -37.90 19.02 -9.16
N TYR A 370 -37.30 17.88 -8.83
CA TYR A 370 -36.18 17.82 -7.86
C TYR A 370 -34.96 18.57 -8.40
N VAL A 371 -34.45 19.54 -7.64
CA VAL A 371 -33.29 20.34 -8.04
C VAL A 371 -31.98 19.62 -7.74
N ILE A 372 -31.19 19.43 -8.78
CA ILE A 372 -29.87 18.77 -8.67
C ILE A 372 -28.93 19.66 -7.86
N GLN A 373 -28.47 19.12 -6.73
CA GLN A 373 -27.59 19.83 -5.81
C GLN A 373 -26.13 19.72 -6.26
N LYS A 374 -25.32 20.64 -5.78
CA LYS A 374 -23.86 20.53 -5.90
C LYS A 374 -23.37 19.27 -5.19
N ASN A 375 -22.32 18.64 -5.71
CA ASN A 375 -21.80 17.35 -5.22
C ASN A 375 -22.82 16.20 -5.33
N SER A 376 -23.64 16.21 -6.36
CA SER A 376 -24.47 15.06 -6.74
C SER A 376 -23.88 14.36 -7.96
N LYS A 377 -24.05 13.05 -8.02
CA LYS A 377 -23.73 12.22 -9.20
C LYS A 377 -24.98 11.55 -9.73
N ALA A 378 -24.96 11.18 -10.99
CA ALA A 378 -26.03 10.42 -11.61
C ALA A 378 -25.87 8.93 -11.32
N ILE A 379 -26.97 8.26 -10.95
CA ILE A 379 -27.05 6.81 -10.86
C ILE A 379 -27.70 6.32 -12.15
N LEU A 380 -26.92 5.61 -12.96
CA LEU A 380 -27.32 5.07 -14.25
C LEU A 380 -27.36 3.57 -14.19
N VAL A 381 -28.28 2.94 -14.91
CA VAL A 381 -28.30 1.49 -15.11
C VAL A 381 -28.08 1.22 -16.60
N LYS A 382 -27.00 0.47 -16.88
CA LYS A 382 -26.69 -0.06 -18.21
C LYS A 382 -27.29 -1.44 -18.36
N GLY A 383 -27.78 -1.74 -19.54
CA GLY A 383 -28.19 -3.07 -19.96
C GLY A 383 -27.57 -3.41 -21.32
N LYS A 384 -27.28 -4.68 -21.53
CA LYS A 384 -26.79 -5.17 -22.81
C LYS A 384 -27.86 -4.90 -23.87
N LYS A 385 -27.51 -4.30 -24.99
CA LYS A 385 -28.43 -4.15 -26.11
C LYS A 385 -28.80 -5.55 -26.59
N ILE A 386 -30.08 -5.92 -26.46
CA ILE A 386 -30.60 -7.16 -27.04
C ILE A 386 -30.73 -6.89 -28.54
N ASP A 387 -30.02 -7.67 -29.33
CA ASP A 387 -30.20 -7.67 -30.78
C ASP A 387 -31.52 -8.40 -31.08
N MET A 388 -32.54 -7.63 -31.42
CA MET A 388 -33.88 -8.18 -31.69
C MET A 388 -33.93 -9.10 -32.94
N SER A 389 -32.83 -9.22 -33.68
CA SER A 389 -32.70 -10.14 -34.81
C SER A 389 -32.53 -11.62 -34.40
N GLU A 390 -32.21 -11.88 -33.11
CA GLU A 390 -32.07 -13.26 -32.57
C GLU A 390 -33.33 -13.72 -31.79
N ALA A 391 -34.38 -12.93 -31.75
CA ALA A 391 -35.59 -13.16 -30.95
C ALA A 391 -36.80 -13.68 -31.77
N GLU A 392 -36.60 -14.18 -33.00
CA GLU A 392 -37.60 -14.90 -33.81
C GLU A 392 -37.37 -16.43 -33.79
#